data_7797b00b27dcfbfe509a81d0a99f2dc8
#
_entry.id   7797b00b27dcfbfe509a81d0a99f2dc8
#
_cell.length_a   1.000
_cell.length_b   1.000
_cell.length_c   1.000
_cell.angle_alpha   90.00
_cell.angle_beta   90.00
_cell.angle_gamma   90.00
#
_symmetry.space_group_name_H-M   'P 1'
#
loop_
_entity.id
_entity.type
_entity.pdbx_description
1 polymer ?
#
loop_
_entity_poly.entity_id
_entity_poly.type
_entity_poly.pdbx_seq_one_letter_code
_entity_poly.pdbx_strand_id
1 'polypeptide(L)'
;MVAKGNQIGIYDNWPKAEAQVKGFGGAVFKGFKALIDAEDWFEEVTGSAPVYHFAKPLISDESKQAPTIKPNDALVEGKVVIYTDGGAIENPGRGGYGVVLLFGAPPKTARKELSGGFRYTTNNRMEIMAVLVALRTLKRQSDVVIYADSRYVINSIEKGWALRWRDNNWERVKSGTDGATETMPNADLWEQLLTLLEQHTVSFVWLKGHAGARENERCDQLAREAARQSDLPEDEGFAGAAST
;
A
#
# COMPACT_ATOMS: atom_id res chain seq x y z
N MET A 1 -10.24 18.70 -2.02
CA MET A 1 -9.37 17.61 -2.50
C MET A 1 -9.31 17.60 -4.02
N VAL A 2 -8.13 17.51 -4.56
CA VAL A 2 -7.88 17.39 -6.01
C VAL A 2 -7.00 16.16 -6.24
N ALA A 3 -7.54 15.14 -6.89
CA ALA A 3 -6.81 13.91 -7.25
C ALA A 3 -6.19 14.01 -8.67
N LYS A 4 -6.73 14.91 -9.53
CA LYS A 4 -6.18 15.23 -10.84
C LYS A 4 -6.45 16.68 -11.17
N GLY A 5 -5.38 17.45 -11.47
CA GLY A 5 -5.41 18.89 -11.70
C GLY A 5 -4.00 19.45 -11.86
N ASN A 6 -3.84 20.77 -11.90
CA ASN A 6 -2.51 21.41 -11.98
C ASN A 6 -1.61 21.04 -10.79
N GLN A 7 -2.16 21.01 -9.58
CA GLN A 7 -1.52 20.48 -8.39
C GLN A 7 -2.51 19.58 -7.65
N ILE A 8 -2.11 18.33 -7.42
CA ILE A 8 -2.91 17.35 -6.67
C ILE A 8 -2.68 17.49 -5.17
N GLY A 9 -3.70 17.17 -4.37
CA GLY A 9 -3.59 17.22 -2.92
C GLY A 9 -4.83 17.72 -2.20
N ILE A 10 -4.67 18.00 -0.91
CA ILE A 10 -5.73 18.49 -0.02
C ILE A 10 -5.61 20.01 0.13
N TYR A 11 -6.73 20.69 -0.02
CA TYR A 11 -6.90 22.14 0.13
C TYR A 11 -7.91 22.43 1.24
N ASP A 12 -7.65 23.45 2.04
CA ASP A 12 -8.49 23.86 3.18
C ASP A 12 -9.74 24.64 2.76
N ASN A 13 -9.78 25.10 1.50
CA ASN A 13 -10.95 25.82 0.97
C ASN A 13 -11.11 25.60 -0.53
N TRP A 14 -12.36 25.85 -1.00
CA TRP A 14 -12.71 25.67 -2.40
C TRP A 14 -11.94 26.58 -3.37
N PRO A 15 -11.75 27.89 -3.12
CA PRO A 15 -11.02 28.76 -4.05
C PRO A 15 -9.62 28.26 -4.41
N LYS A 16 -8.89 27.71 -3.44
CA LYS A 16 -7.56 27.14 -3.68
C LYS A 16 -7.64 25.85 -4.50
N ALA A 17 -8.61 24.99 -4.24
CA ALA A 17 -8.85 23.76 -5.00
C ALA A 17 -9.35 24.07 -6.41
N GLU A 18 -10.27 25.04 -6.57
CA GLU A 18 -10.81 25.48 -7.86
C GLU A 18 -9.72 25.97 -8.80
N ALA A 19 -8.74 26.71 -8.29
CA ALA A 19 -7.60 27.19 -9.07
C ALA A 19 -6.79 26.04 -9.71
N GLN A 20 -6.86 24.83 -9.15
CA GLN A 20 -6.14 23.65 -9.64
C GLN A 20 -6.93 22.85 -10.68
N VAL A 21 -8.23 23.02 -10.72
CA VAL A 21 -9.12 22.23 -11.60
C VAL A 21 -9.74 23.05 -12.70
N LYS A 22 -9.84 24.37 -12.54
CA LYS A 22 -10.42 25.28 -13.53
C LYS A 22 -9.59 25.29 -14.82
N GLY A 23 -10.25 24.92 -15.93
CA GLY A 23 -9.59 24.81 -17.23
C GLY A 23 -8.71 23.57 -17.41
N PHE A 24 -8.61 22.69 -16.42
CA PHE A 24 -7.86 21.45 -16.52
C PHE A 24 -8.76 20.35 -17.07
N GLY A 25 -8.46 19.83 -18.27
CA GLY A 25 -9.23 18.76 -18.91
C GLY A 25 -9.16 17.46 -18.10
N GLY A 26 -10.34 16.93 -17.73
CA GLY A 26 -10.43 15.67 -16.96
C GLY A 26 -9.98 15.80 -15.50
N ALA A 27 -10.18 16.95 -14.88
CA ALA A 27 -9.93 17.14 -13.45
C ALA A 27 -10.76 16.19 -12.59
N VAL A 28 -10.16 15.64 -11.52
CA VAL A 28 -10.82 14.80 -10.52
C VAL A 28 -10.69 15.46 -9.17
N PHE A 29 -11.82 15.84 -8.59
CA PHE A 29 -11.86 16.50 -7.30
C PHE A 29 -13.16 16.19 -6.56
N LYS A 30 -13.12 16.30 -5.23
CA LYS A 30 -14.28 16.06 -4.35
C LYS A 30 -14.14 16.87 -3.07
N GLY A 31 -15.29 17.34 -2.53
CA GLY A 31 -15.38 17.98 -1.23
C GLY A 31 -15.68 16.98 -0.13
N PHE A 32 -15.07 17.17 1.04
CA PHE A 32 -15.28 16.32 2.22
C PHE A 32 -15.51 17.19 3.46
N LYS A 33 -16.27 16.66 4.42
CA LYS A 33 -16.49 17.32 5.70
C LYS A 33 -15.39 16.97 6.71
N ALA A 34 -14.87 15.75 6.68
CA ALA A 34 -13.79 15.30 7.53
C ALA A 34 -12.50 15.09 6.72
N LEU A 35 -11.36 15.39 7.36
CA LEU A 35 -10.05 15.25 6.71
C LEU A 35 -9.73 13.79 6.40
N ILE A 36 -10.07 12.89 7.32
CA ILE A 36 -9.83 11.45 7.15
C ILE A 36 -10.53 10.88 5.90
N ASP A 37 -11.79 11.29 5.66
CA ASP A 37 -12.53 10.86 4.46
C ASP A 37 -11.89 11.38 3.18
N ALA A 38 -11.28 12.55 3.26
CA ALA A 38 -10.57 13.16 2.15
C ALA A 38 -9.26 12.43 1.85
N GLU A 39 -8.48 12.10 2.89
CA GLU A 39 -7.25 11.32 2.79
C GLU A 39 -7.55 9.94 2.20
N ASP A 40 -8.54 9.24 2.73
CA ASP A 40 -8.96 7.91 2.27
C ASP A 40 -9.37 7.91 0.80
N TRP A 41 -10.20 8.86 0.40
CA TRP A 41 -10.62 8.99 -1.00
C TRP A 41 -9.44 9.30 -1.93
N PHE A 42 -8.49 10.14 -1.49
CA PHE A 42 -7.32 10.47 -2.30
C PHE A 42 -6.41 9.26 -2.50
N GLU A 43 -6.14 8.51 -1.44
CA GLU A 43 -5.37 7.26 -1.50
C GLU A 43 -6.07 6.20 -2.36
N GLU A 44 -7.40 6.07 -2.23
CA GLU A 44 -8.21 5.15 -3.06
C GLU A 44 -8.10 5.49 -4.56
N VAL A 45 -8.16 6.78 -4.90
CA VAL A 45 -8.20 7.23 -6.30
C VAL A 45 -6.82 7.33 -6.95
N THR A 46 -5.80 7.74 -6.19
CA THR A 46 -4.46 8.01 -6.72
C THR A 46 -3.45 6.91 -6.40
N GLY A 47 -3.74 6.06 -5.40
CA GLY A 47 -2.80 5.08 -4.86
C GLY A 47 -1.61 5.71 -4.12
N SER A 48 -1.71 6.98 -3.70
CA SER A 48 -0.62 7.73 -3.08
C SER A 48 -1.14 8.56 -1.90
N ALA A 49 -0.29 8.80 -0.92
CA ALA A 49 -0.63 9.71 0.17
C ALA A 49 -0.79 11.17 -0.35
N PRO A 50 -1.76 11.93 0.16
CA PRO A 50 -2.01 13.28 -0.31
C PRO A 50 -0.95 14.28 0.15
N VAL A 51 -0.67 15.29 -0.70
CA VAL A 51 0.08 16.47 -0.33
C VAL A 51 -0.89 17.49 0.27
N TYR A 52 -0.50 18.12 1.39
CA TYR A 52 -1.31 19.15 2.05
C TYR A 52 -0.85 20.54 1.60
N HIS A 53 -1.78 21.35 1.08
CA HIS A 53 -1.53 22.73 0.68
C HIS A 53 -1.98 23.74 1.75
N PHE A 54 -1.95 23.32 3.02
CA PHE A 54 -2.20 24.09 4.22
C PHE A 54 -1.49 23.45 5.42
N ALA A 55 -1.39 24.13 6.55
CA ALA A 55 -0.88 23.52 7.77
C ALA A 55 -1.82 22.39 8.21
N LYS A 56 -1.35 21.15 8.11
CA LYS A 56 -2.14 19.98 8.54
C LYS A 56 -2.54 20.18 10.00
N PRO A 57 -3.84 20.11 10.36
CA PRO A 57 -4.23 20.15 11.75
C PRO A 57 -3.50 19.05 12.53
N LEU A 58 -2.89 19.41 13.64
CA LEU A 58 -2.37 18.43 14.61
C LEU A 58 -3.58 17.80 15.32
N ILE A 59 -4.37 17.03 14.57
CA ILE A 59 -5.34 16.16 15.17
C ILE A 59 -4.52 14.99 15.71
N SER A 60 -4.27 14.99 16.99
CA SER A 60 -3.81 13.82 17.70
C SER A 60 -4.94 12.79 17.66
N ASP A 61 -5.00 12.00 16.61
CA ASP A 61 -5.91 10.85 16.51
C ASP A 61 -5.34 9.69 17.36
N GLU A 62 -4.96 10.02 18.59
CA GLU A 62 -4.60 9.04 19.62
C GLU A 62 -5.83 8.31 20.18
N SER A 63 -7.05 8.69 19.78
CA SER A 63 -8.27 8.19 20.42
C SER A 63 -8.87 6.92 19.78
N LYS A 64 -8.23 6.35 18.73
CA LYS A 64 -8.65 5.07 18.13
C LYS A 64 -7.46 4.22 17.70
N GLN A 65 -6.46 4.09 18.55
CA GLN A 65 -5.54 2.97 18.39
C GLN A 65 -6.30 1.70 18.79
N ALA A 66 -6.69 0.90 17.81
CA ALA A 66 -6.92 -0.52 18.06
C ALA A 66 -5.70 -1.04 18.85
N PRO A 67 -5.88 -1.94 19.84
CA PRO A 67 -4.77 -2.40 20.65
C PRO A 67 -3.65 -2.88 19.74
N THR A 68 -2.52 -2.17 19.76
CA THR A 68 -1.37 -2.50 18.93
C THR A 68 -0.86 -3.87 19.36
N ILE A 69 -1.04 -4.88 18.53
CA ILE A 69 -0.50 -6.21 18.77
C ILE A 69 1.02 -6.07 18.84
N LYS A 70 1.63 -6.44 19.97
CA LYS A 70 3.08 -6.41 20.08
C LYS A 70 3.69 -7.65 19.43
N PRO A 71 4.81 -7.52 18.69
CA PRO A 71 5.40 -8.67 17.97
C PRO A 71 5.72 -9.87 18.86
N ASN A 72 6.29 -9.64 20.04
CA ASN A 72 6.60 -10.71 20.99
C ASN A 72 5.36 -11.41 21.53
N ASP A 73 4.28 -10.67 21.81
CA ASP A 73 3.03 -11.25 22.29
C ASP A 73 2.42 -12.13 21.19
N ALA A 74 2.39 -11.68 19.96
CA ALA A 74 1.94 -12.46 18.81
C ALA A 74 2.76 -13.75 18.62
N LEU A 75 4.09 -13.68 18.78
CA LEU A 75 4.97 -14.86 18.69
C LEU A 75 4.71 -15.86 19.83
N VAL A 76 4.46 -15.36 21.04
CA VAL A 76 4.09 -16.22 22.19
C VAL A 76 2.75 -16.90 21.97
N GLU A 77 1.80 -16.24 21.32
CA GLU A 77 0.51 -16.80 20.91
C GLU A 77 0.62 -17.78 19.72
N GLY A 78 1.82 -18.01 19.20
CA GLY A 78 2.07 -18.94 18.09
C GLY A 78 1.76 -18.37 16.70
N LYS A 79 1.51 -17.07 16.59
CA LYS A 79 1.29 -16.39 15.32
C LYS A 79 2.59 -16.22 14.54
N VAL A 80 2.48 -16.12 13.23
CA VAL A 80 3.59 -15.66 12.37
C VAL A 80 3.60 -14.14 12.35
N VAL A 81 4.74 -13.55 12.67
CA VAL A 81 4.95 -12.10 12.61
C VAL A 81 5.72 -11.77 11.32
N ILE A 82 5.20 -10.86 10.53
CA ILE A 82 5.75 -10.47 9.25
C ILE A 82 5.94 -8.95 9.23
N TYR A 83 7.08 -8.50 8.74
CA TYR A 83 7.34 -7.11 8.38
C TYR A 83 7.51 -7.04 6.88
N THR A 84 6.95 -6.00 6.26
CA THR A 84 7.01 -5.78 4.82
C THR A 84 7.31 -4.33 4.50
N ASP A 85 8.08 -4.13 3.44
CA ASP A 85 8.34 -2.83 2.86
C ASP A 85 8.58 -2.99 1.35
N GLY A 86 8.26 -1.96 0.57
CA GLY A 86 8.43 -1.94 -0.87
C GLY A 86 8.55 -0.53 -1.42
N GLY A 87 9.35 -0.38 -2.48
CA GLY A 87 9.52 0.93 -3.07
C GLY A 87 10.20 0.90 -4.43
N ALA A 88 10.18 2.02 -5.12
CA ALA A 88 10.89 2.23 -6.36
C ALA A 88 11.84 3.44 -6.22
N ILE A 89 13.02 3.35 -6.83
CA ILE A 89 14.03 4.43 -6.79
C ILE A 89 13.50 5.69 -7.49
N GLU A 90 12.80 5.48 -8.62
CA GLU A 90 11.95 6.44 -9.30
C GLU A 90 10.56 5.83 -9.40
N ASN A 91 9.50 6.62 -9.41
CA ASN A 91 8.13 6.10 -9.39
C ASN A 91 7.32 6.60 -10.60
N PRO A 92 7.21 5.80 -11.70
CA PRO A 92 7.72 4.43 -11.86
C PRO A 92 9.23 4.36 -12.16
N GLY A 93 9.84 3.23 -11.78
CA GLY A 93 11.27 2.97 -12.00
C GLY A 93 11.70 1.59 -11.47
N ARG A 94 12.99 1.45 -11.20
CA ARG A 94 13.53 0.22 -10.59
C ARG A 94 13.00 0.09 -9.17
N GLY A 95 12.31 -1.00 -8.89
CA GLY A 95 11.72 -1.23 -7.57
C GLY A 95 12.16 -2.52 -6.92
N GLY A 96 11.99 -2.57 -5.60
CA GLY A 96 12.27 -3.74 -4.80
C GLY A 96 11.34 -3.86 -3.61
N TYR A 97 11.25 -5.07 -3.08
CA TYR A 97 10.53 -5.39 -1.87
C TYR A 97 11.43 -6.11 -0.87
N GLY A 98 11.14 -5.93 0.41
CA GLY A 98 11.78 -6.60 1.52
C GLY A 98 10.78 -7.17 2.50
N VAL A 99 11.06 -8.35 3.02
CA VAL A 99 10.21 -9.08 3.97
C VAL A 99 11.06 -9.69 5.06
N VAL A 100 10.61 -9.57 6.31
CA VAL A 100 11.14 -10.30 7.44
C VAL A 100 10.02 -11.11 8.09
N LEU A 101 10.17 -12.44 8.13
CA LEU A 101 9.26 -13.34 8.81
C LEU A 101 9.89 -13.82 10.12
N LEU A 102 9.10 -13.80 11.19
CA LEU A 102 9.46 -14.32 12.51
C LEU A 102 8.43 -15.38 12.91
N PHE A 103 8.91 -16.48 13.47
CA PHE A 103 8.06 -17.59 13.92
C PHE A 103 8.64 -18.28 15.14
N GLY A 104 7.76 -18.67 16.06
CA GLY A 104 8.12 -19.34 17.32
C GLY A 104 8.41 -18.34 18.44
N ALA A 105 8.05 -18.74 19.65
CA ALA A 105 8.19 -17.89 20.83
C ALA A 105 9.67 -17.65 21.21
N PRO A 106 10.00 -16.45 21.71
CA PRO A 106 11.32 -16.19 22.28
C PRO A 106 11.66 -17.17 23.42
N PRO A 107 12.93 -17.58 23.58
CA PRO A 107 14.11 -17.15 22.80
C PRO A 107 14.37 -17.97 21.53
N LYS A 108 13.49 -18.89 21.14
CA LYS A 108 13.68 -19.78 19.98
C LYS A 108 12.97 -19.28 18.71
N THR A 109 12.95 -17.98 18.50
CA THR A 109 12.32 -17.37 17.33
C THR A 109 13.16 -17.64 16.07
N ALA A 110 12.58 -18.37 15.13
CA ALA A 110 13.15 -18.52 13.79
C ALA A 110 12.89 -17.24 12.97
N ARG A 111 13.83 -16.91 12.08
CA ARG A 111 13.81 -15.70 11.26
C ARG A 111 14.12 -16.06 9.81
N LYS A 112 13.37 -15.48 8.88
CA LYS A 112 13.59 -15.61 7.44
C LYS A 112 13.47 -14.24 6.78
N GLU A 113 14.41 -13.92 5.90
CA GLU A 113 14.37 -12.74 5.07
C GLU A 113 14.09 -13.12 3.62
N LEU A 114 13.30 -12.29 2.92
CA LEU A 114 13.04 -12.39 1.50
C LEU A 114 13.17 -11.01 0.87
N SER A 115 13.67 -10.97 -0.35
CA SER A 115 13.72 -9.76 -1.15
C SER A 115 13.69 -10.09 -2.63
N GLY A 116 13.33 -9.12 -3.44
CA GLY A 116 13.34 -9.18 -4.88
C GLY A 116 12.90 -7.85 -5.46
N GLY A 117 12.90 -7.74 -6.77
CA GLY A 117 12.55 -6.49 -7.40
C GLY A 117 12.31 -6.63 -8.89
N PHE A 118 11.97 -5.51 -9.53
CA PHE A 118 11.68 -5.42 -10.95
C PHE A 118 12.39 -4.21 -11.56
N ARG A 119 12.69 -4.32 -12.86
CA ARG A 119 13.41 -3.29 -13.61
C ARG A 119 12.60 -2.00 -13.75
N TYR A 120 11.29 -2.12 -13.90
CA TYR A 120 10.38 -0.99 -14.05
C TYR A 120 9.03 -1.30 -13.39
N THR A 121 8.71 -0.60 -12.32
CA THR A 121 7.53 -0.83 -11.48
C THR A 121 7.20 0.43 -10.66
N THR A 122 6.27 0.33 -9.71
CA THR A 122 5.87 1.45 -8.83
C THR A 122 6.00 1.10 -7.34
N ASN A 123 6.03 2.12 -6.48
CA ASN A 123 6.01 1.94 -5.02
C ASN A 123 4.87 1.01 -4.60
N ASN A 124 3.64 1.34 -4.99
CA ASN A 124 2.46 0.57 -4.57
C ASN A 124 2.51 -0.90 -5.00
N ARG A 125 3.04 -1.19 -6.19
CA ARG A 125 3.21 -2.58 -6.63
C ARG A 125 4.19 -3.33 -5.74
N MET A 126 5.29 -2.70 -5.35
CA MET A 126 6.30 -3.32 -4.49
C MET A 126 5.78 -3.55 -3.07
N GLU A 127 4.97 -2.65 -2.54
CA GLU A 127 4.27 -2.80 -1.26
C GLU A 127 3.31 -4.00 -1.27
N ILE A 128 2.47 -4.13 -2.31
CA ILE A 128 1.58 -5.28 -2.46
C ILE A 128 2.40 -6.55 -2.63
N MET A 129 3.46 -6.51 -3.47
CA MET A 129 4.32 -7.65 -3.75
C MET A 129 5.02 -8.17 -2.49
N ALA A 130 5.45 -7.28 -1.58
CA ALA A 130 6.06 -7.66 -0.32
C ALA A 130 5.10 -8.53 0.52
N VAL A 131 3.84 -8.11 0.67
CA VAL A 131 2.83 -8.86 1.40
C VAL A 131 2.50 -10.19 0.69
N LEU A 132 2.35 -10.15 -0.62
CA LEU A 132 2.04 -11.32 -1.45
C LEU A 132 3.13 -12.39 -1.35
N VAL A 133 4.40 -12.01 -1.47
CA VAL A 133 5.55 -12.93 -1.34
C VAL A 133 5.65 -13.50 0.07
N ALA A 134 5.39 -12.67 1.09
CA ALA A 134 5.38 -13.10 2.47
C ALA A 134 4.34 -14.22 2.70
N LEU A 135 3.09 -14.00 2.30
CA LEU A 135 2.02 -14.98 2.48
C LEU A 135 2.24 -16.26 1.65
N ARG A 136 2.74 -16.15 0.41
CA ARG A 136 3.10 -17.32 -0.43
C ARG A 136 4.16 -18.22 0.20
N THR A 137 4.95 -17.71 1.12
CA THR A 137 5.99 -18.47 1.83
C THR A 137 5.41 -19.41 2.87
N LEU A 138 4.20 -19.14 3.34
CA LEU A 138 3.52 -19.96 4.35
C LEU A 138 3.00 -21.26 3.72
N LYS A 139 3.39 -22.39 4.30
CA LYS A 139 3.07 -23.73 3.76
C LYS A 139 1.73 -24.30 4.26
N ARG A 140 1.09 -23.64 5.22
CA ARG A 140 -0.16 -24.07 5.86
C ARG A 140 -0.94 -22.86 6.31
N GLN A 141 -2.24 -23.01 6.50
CA GLN A 141 -3.07 -22.00 7.14
C GLN A 141 -2.42 -21.56 8.45
N SER A 142 -2.34 -20.27 8.66
CA SER A 142 -1.64 -19.66 9.79
C SER A 142 -2.36 -18.40 10.27
N ASP A 143 -2.21 -18.12 11.55
CA ASP A 143 -2.56 -16.82 12.12
C ASP A 143 -1.34 -15.88 11.94
N VAL A 144 -1.54 -14.76 11.30
CA VAL A 144 -0.48 -13.87 10.83
C VAL A 144 -0.73 -12.45 11.31
N VAL A 145 0.33 -11.80 11.77
CA VAL A 145 0.32 -10.35 12.03
C VAL A 145 1.32 -9.69 11.10
N ILE A 146 0.84 -8.82 10.22
CA ILE A 146 1.66 -8.08 9.25
C ILE A 146 1.84 -6.65 9.72
N TYR A 147 3.10 -6.25 9.88
CA TYR A 147 3.53 -4.89 10.19
C TYR A 147 4.02 -4.23 8.91
N ALA A 148 3.37 -3.15 8.50
CA ALA A 148 3.73 -2.39 7.30
C ALA A 148 3.49 -0.89 7.51
N ASP A 149 4.18 -0.05 6.79
CA ASP A 149 3.96 1.40 6.78
C ASP A 149 3.14 1.87 5.59
N SER A 150 2.81 0.97 4.67
CA SER A 150 1.94 1.24 3.53
C SER A 150 0.47 1.38 3.94
N ARG A 151 0.00 2.61 4.05
CA ARG A 151 -1.43 2.86 4.24
C ARG A 151 -2.27 2.41 3.05
N TYR A 152 -1.70 2.47 1.84
CA TYR A 152 -2.38 2.00 0.65
C TYR A 152 -2.78 0.53 0.76
N VAL A 153 -1.84 -0.34 1.15
CA VAL A 153 -2.12 -1.77 1.31
C VAL A 153 -3.09 -2.02 2.45
N ILE A 154 -2.82 -1.45 3.63
CA ILE A 154 -3.65 -1.69 4.82
C ILE A 154 -5.08 -1.19 4.61
N ASN A 155 -5.26 0.04 4.15
CA ASN A 155 -6.59 0.61 3.93
C ASN A 155 -7.37 -0.13 2.84
N SER A 156 -6.70 -0.56 1.77
CA SER A 156 -7.37 -1.31 0.70
C SER A 156 -7.98 -2.62 1.19
N ILE A 157 -7.36 -3.24 2.21
CA ILE A 157 -7.84 -4.48 2.82
C ILE A 157 -8.84 -4.17 3.93
N GLU A 158 -8.46 -3.38 4.94
CA GLU A 158 -9.28 -3.16 6.14
C GLU A 158 -10.57 -2.38 5.86
N LYS A 159 -10.54 -1.46 4.91
CA LYS A 159 -11.73 -0.71 4.46
C LYS A 159 -12.50 -1.42 3.35
N GLY A 160 -12.07 -2.60 2.95
CA GLY A 160 -12.71 -3.43 1.93
C GLY A 160 -12.66 -2.82 0.52
N TRP A 161 -11.69 -1.92 0.23
CA TRP A 161 -11.58 -1.34 -1.11
C TRP A 161 -11.23 -2.39 -2.15
N ALA A 162 -10.25 -3.25 -1.87
CA ALA A 162 -9.83 -4.30 -2.78
C ALA A 162 -10.97 -5.29 -3.10
N LEU A 163 -11.83 -5.61 -2.12
CA LEU A 163 -13.02 -6.43 -2.34
C LEU A 163 -14.02 -5.73 -3.27
N ARG A 164 -14.29 -4.43 -3.05
CA ARG A 164 -15.16 -3.65 -3.94
C ARG A 164 -14.62 -3.55 -5.36
N TRP A 165 -13.29 -3.40 -5.51
CA TRP A 165 -12.68 -3.39 -6.84
C TRP A 165 -12.85 -4.73 -7.54
N ARG A 166 -12.66 -5.85 -6.85
CA ARG A 166 -12.92 -7.20 -7.37
C ARG A 166 -14.39 -7.39 -7.76
N ASP A 167 -15.33 -6.96 -6.91
CA ASP A 167 -16.77 -7.06 -7.17
C ASP A 167 -17.20 -6.23 -8.39
N ASN A 168 -16.46 -5.17 -8.71
CA ASN A 168 -16.61 -4.37 -9.93
C ASN A 168 -15.75 -4.88 -11.10
N ASN A 169 -15.34 -6.16 -11.10
CA ASN A 169 -14.50 -6.77 -12.14
C ASN A 169 -13.19 -6.02 -12.41
N TRP A 170 -12.62 -5.39 -11.40
CA TRP A 170 -11.41 -4.56 -11.49
C TRP A 170 -11.56 -3.39 -12.47
N GLU A 171 -12.75 -2.90 -12.68
CA GLU A 171 -13.03 -1.76 -13.54
C GLU A 171 -13.39 -0.52 -12.72
N ARG A 172 -12.95 0.62 -13.21
CA ARG A 172 -13.38 1.93 -12.72
C ARG A 172 -13.72 2.85 -13.87
N VAL A 173 -14.61 3.80 -13.63
CA VAL A 173 -14.91 4.83 -14.63
C VAL A 173 -13.68 5.70 -14.80
N LYS A 174 -13.21 5.80 -16.04
CA LYS A 174 -12.05 6.61 -16.40
C LYS A 174 -12.41 8.09 -16.24
N SER A 175 -11.61 8.79 -15.46
CA SER A 175 -11.84 10.21 -15.19
C SER A 175 -11.76 11.05 -16.48
N GLY A 176 -12.75 11.95 -16.66
CA GLY A 176 -12.81 12.85 -17.81
C GLY A 176 -13.30 12.23 -19.12
N THR A 177 -13.93 11.05 -19.03
CA THR A 177 -14.60 10.40 -20.18
C THR A 177 -16.07 10.24 -19.90
N ASP A 178 -16.91 10.13 -20.95
CA ASP A 178 -18.35 9.91 -20.85
C ASP A 178 -18.63 8.41 -20.57
N GLY A 179 -18.29 7.96 -19.36
CA GLY A 179 -18.56 6.61 -18.86
C GLY A 179 -17.62 5.50 -19.37
N ALA A 180 -16.54 5.83 -20.08
CA ALA A 180 -15.53 4.82 -20.43
C ALA A 180 -14.86 4.24 -19.16
N THR A 181 -14.66 2.92 -19.15
CA THR A 181 -13.99 2.21 -18.06
C THR A 181 -12.50 2.01 -18.34
N GLU A 182 -11.74 1.85 -17.28
CA GLU A 182 -10.35 1.42 -17.31
C GLU A 182 -10.10 0.39 -16.21
N THR A 183 -9.14 -0.48 -16.39
CA THR A 183 -8.76 -1.46 -15.37
C THR A 183 -8.15 -0.75 -14.15
N MET A 184 -8.54 -1.18 -12.96
CA MET A 184 -7.93 -0.71 -11.71
C MET A 184 -6.43 -0.97 -11.70
N PRO A 185 -5.61 0.00 -11.27
CA PRO A 185 -4.18 -0.22 -11.08
C PRO A 185 -3.92 -1.40 -10.13
N ASN A 186 -2.93 -2.22 -10.49
CA ASN A 186 -2.47 -3.35 -9.67
C ASN A 186 -3.51 -4.47 -9.47
N ALA A 187 -4.55 -4.54 -10.31
CA ALA A 187 -5.59 -5.56 -10.23
C ALA A 187 -5.02 -6.98 -10.20
N ASP A 188 -3.98 -7.23 -10.99
CA ASP A 188 -3.24 -8.49 -11.07
C ASP A 188 -2.63 -8.93 -9.73
N LEU A 189 -2.10 -8.01 -8.95
CA LEU A 189 -1.53 -8.28 -7.63
C LEU A 189 -2.62 -8.38 -6.55
N TRP A 190 -3.63 -7.53 -6.63
CA TRP A 190 -4.75 -7.55 -5.69
C TRP A 190 -5.54 -8.84 -5.76
N GLU A 191 -5.83 -9.36 -6.96
CA GLU A 191 -6.53 -10.64 -7.14
C GLU A 191 -5.79 -11.78 -6.44
N GLN A 192 -4.46 -11.85 -6.64
CA GLN A 192 -3.61 -12.84 -6.02
C GLN A 192 -3.53 -12.66 -4.49
N LEU A 193 -3.44 -11.42 -4.03
CA LEU A 193 -3.35 -11.13 -2.60
C LEU A 193 -4.66 -11.48 -1.88
N LEU A 194 -5.81 -11.11 -2.43
CA LEU A 194 -7.11 -11.46 -1.85
C LEU A 194 -7.29 -12.98 -1.73
N THR A 195 -6.88 -13.74 -2.76
CA THR A 195 -6.90 -15.20 -2.71
C THR A 195 -6.03 -15.78 -1.58
N LEU A 196 -4.86 -15.18 -1.32
CA LEU A 196 -4.01 -15.62 -0.21
C LEU A 196 -4.56 -15.21 1.16
N LEU A 197 -5.18 -14.05 1.27
CA LEU A 197 -5.81 -13.60 2.50
C LEU A 197 -6.97 -14.51 2.92
N GLU A 198 -7.67 -15.13 1.97
CA GLU A 198 -8.72 -16.13 2.24
C GLU A 198 -8.15 -17.43 2.84
N GLN A 199 -6.86 -17.72 2.65
CA GLN A 199 -6.20 -18.92 3.13
C GLN A 199 -5.61 -18.80 4.55
N HIS A 200 -5.51 -17.58 5.09
CA HIS A 200 -4.88 -17.29 6.37
C HIS A 200 -5.76 -16.39 7.23
N THR A 201 -5.56 -16.37 8.55
CA THR A 201 -6.14 -15.36 9.44
C THR A 201 -5.13 -14.21 9.57
N VAL A 202 -5.33 -13.12 8.83
CA VAL A 202 -4.36 -12.02 8.75
C VAL A 202 -4.87 -10.78 9.49
N SER A 203 -4.02 -10.23 10.35
CA SER A 203 -4.22 -8.93 10.99
C SER A 203 -3.11 -7.98 10.54
N PHE A 204 -3.46 -6.73 10.25
CA PHE A 204 -2.50 -5.70 9.88
C PHE A 204 -2.23 -4.75 11.05
N VAL A 205 -0.99 -4.31 11.18
CA VAL A 205 -0.56 -3.28 12.13
C VAL A 205 0.19 -2.21 11.34
N TRP A 206 -0.38 -1.02 11.29
CA TRP A 206 0.30 0.09 10.65
C TRP A 206 1.46 0.58 11.50
N LEU A 207 2.62 0.72 10.86
CA LEU A 207 3.80 1.35 11.45
C LEU A 207 3.91 2.78 10.91
N LYS A 208 4.25 3.71 11.78
CA LYS A 208 4.68 5.02 11.31
C LYS A 208 6.06 4.85 10.67
N GLY A 209 6.18 5.19 9.39
CA GLY A 209 7.44 5.06 8.64
C GLY A 209 8.64 5.65 9.41
N HIS A 210 9.77 4.96 9.39
CA HIS A 210 11.02 5.34 10.08
C HIS A 210 10.91 5.53 11.61
N ALA A 211 9.96 4.86 12.27
CA ALA A 211 9.75 4.97 13.71
C ALA A 211 10.68 4.07 14.57
N GLY A 212 11.82 3.60 14.03
CA GLY A 212 12.82 2.83 14.78
C GLY A 212 12.46 1.35 15.00
N ALA A 213 11.50 0.80 14.25
CA ALA A 213 11.21 -0.62 14.26
C ALA A 213 12.29 -1.37 13.47
N ARG A 214 13.23 -2.01 14.18
CA ARG A 214 14.41 -2.69 13.60
C ARG A 214 14.08 -3.59 12.39
N GLU A 215 13.00 -4.35 12.47
CA GLU A 215 12.64 -5.28 11.40
C GLU A 215 12.04 -4.56 10.19
N ASN A 216 11.33 -3.43 10.38
CA ASN A 216 10.86 -2.59 9.28
C ASN A 216 12.02 -1.89 8.56
N GLU A 217 12.99 -1.35 9.33
CA GLU A 217 14.22 -0.78 8.76
C GLU A 217 15.01 -1.82 7.95
N ARG A 218 14.97 -3.09 8.41
CA ARG A 218 15.60 -4.18 7.65
C ARG A 218 14.86 -4.48 6.35
N CYS A 219 13.51 -4.42 6.35
CA CYS A 219 12.71 -4.57 5.12
C CYS A 219 13.03 -3.46 4.11
N ASP A 220 13.10 -2.20 4.57
CA ASP A 220 13.50 -1.06 3.73
C ASP A 220 14.90 -1.26 3.12
N GLN A 221 15.87 -1.71 3.93
CA GLN A 221 17.20 -2.02 3.43
C GLN A 221 17.17 -3.12 2.36
N LEU A 222 16.45 -4.23 2.61
CA LEU A 222 16.30 -5.33 1.67
C LEU A 222 15.66 -4.87 0.36
N ALA A 223 14.61 -4.05 0.45
CA ALA A 223 13.93 -3.49 -0.72
C ALA A 223 14.87 -2.61 -1.56
N ARG A 224 15.63 -1.72 -0.92
CA ARG A 224 16.61 -0.85 -1.60
C ARG A 224 17.77 -1.64 -2.22
N GLU A 225 18.27 -2.65 -1.53
CA GLU A 225 19.32 -3.54 -2.05
C GLU A 225 18.82 -4.30 -3.28
N ALA A 226 17.59 -4.83 -3.21
CA ALA A 226 16.96 -5.53 -4.33
C ALA A 226 16.77 -4.62 -5.55
N ALA A 227 16.24 -3.40 -5.36
CA ALA A 227 16.02 -2.45 -6.45
C ALA A 227 17.32 -2.04 -7.20
N ARG A 228 18.49 -2.20 -6.57
CA ARG A 228 19.81 -1.86 -7.15
C ARG A 228 20.48 -3.00 -7.90
N GLN A 229 19.94 -4.22 -7.86
CA GLN A 229 20.52 -5.37 -8.56
C GLN A 229 20.53 -5.15 -10.08
N SER A 230 21.57 -5.62 -10.77
CA SER A 230 21.73 -5.44 -12.22
C SER A 230 20.69 -6.20 -13.04
N ASP A 231 20.38 -7.43 -12.62
CA ASP A 231 19.58 -8.42 -13.35
C ASP A 231 18.15 -8.52 -12.83
N LEU A 232 17.43 -7.40 -12.82
CA LEU A 232 16.03 -7.37 -12.43
C LEU A 232 15.13 -7.83 -13.57
N PRO A 233 14.15 -8.72 -13.30
CA PRO A 233 13.13 -9.10 -14.26
C PRO A 233 12.21 -7.91 -14.59
N GLU A 234 11.43 -8.05 -15.67
CA GLU A 234 10.33 -7.16 -15.96
C GLU A 234 9.15 -7.43 -15.01
N ASP A 235 8.42 -6.38 -14.64
CA ASP A 235 7.13 -6.49 -13.98
C ASP A 235 6.05 -6.65 -15.06
N GLU A 236 5.77 -7.89 -15.46
CA GLU A 236 4.86 -8.21 -16.56
C GLU A 236 3.46 -7.60 -16.37
N GLY A 237 2.95 -7.58 -15.13
CA GLY A 237 1.66 -6.98 -14.82
C GLY A 237 1.65 -5.46 -14.94
N PHE A 238 2.81 -4.80 -14.78
CA PHE A 238 2.93 -3.37 -14.98
C PHE A 238 3.18 -3.00 -16.46
N ALA A 239 3.99 -3.76 -17.16
CA ALA A 239 4.26 -3.55 -18.58
C ALA A 239 3.01 -3.75 -19.44
N GLY A 240 2.15 -4.74 -19.12
CA GLY A 240 0.89 -4.98 -19.78
C GLY A 240 -0.14 -3.85 -19.64
N ALA A 241 -0.10 -3.09 -18.56
CA ALA A 241 -0.97 -1.94 -18.37
C ALA A 241 -0.59 -0.71 -19.21
N ALA A 242 0.63 -0.67 -19.73
CA ALA A 242 1.10 0.41 -20.61
C ALA A 242 0.75 0.20 -22.09
N SER A 243 0.25 -0.99 -22.45
CA SER A 243 0.00 -1.40 -23.86
C SER A 243 -1.49 -1.45 -24.24
N THR A 244 -2.39 -1.08 -23.34
CA THR A 244 -3.85 -0.96 -23.56
C THR A 244 -4.31 0.48 -23.38
#